data_ee0a24b27320c9d2cc73fa34a7209591
#
_entry.id   ee0a24b27320c9d2cc73fa34a7209591
#
_cell.length_a   1.000
_cell.length_b   1.000
_cell.length_c   1.000
_cell.angle_alpha   90.00
_cell.angle_beta   90.00
_cell.angle_gamma   90.00
#
_symmetry.space_group_name_H-M   'P 1'
#
loop_
_entity.id
_entity.type
_entity.pdbx_description
1 polymer ?
#
loop_
_entity_poly.entity_id
_entity_poly.type
_entity_poly.pdbx_seq_one_letter_code
_entity_poly.pdbx_strand_id
1 'polypeptide(L)'
;ITTLLQKENRSVWMAQREGRTKDGNDATQQGLLKMLAMASENEPLIGFFKDLKIVPLSISYEYDPTDMLKMPQLMAQSRNEQYVKSKNEDFNTMLSGVLGQKKRIHLHAGSVLGEELDALASPSENKNKLLQSIAQLIDQSIIKNYKLWPTNYIAYDLLRQTNEFENHYAAEEKRLFIR
;
A
#
# COMPACT_ATOMS: atom_id res chain seq x y z
N ILE A 1 13.77 -10.28 13.33
CA ILE A 1 13.14 -8.96 13.52
C ILE A 1 13.27 -8.55 14.98
N THR A 2 12.78 -9.35 15.94
CA THR A 2 12.84 -9.05 17.37
C THR A 2 14.27 -8.71 17.84
N THR A 3 15.28 -9.47 17.40
CA THR A 3 16.67 -9.19 17.73
C THR A 3 17.10 -7.81 17.24
N LEU A 4 16.75 -7.43 16.00
CA LEU A 4 17.08 -6.13 15.43
C LEU A 4 16.40 -4.98 16.20
N LEU A 5 15.10 -5.15 16.50
CA LEU A 5 14.32 -4.11 17.16
C LEU A 5 14.69 -3.95 18.64
N GLN A 6 14.71 -5.07 19.41
CA GLN A 6 14.84 -5.02 20.85
C GLN A 6 16.30 -5.04 21.34
N LYS A 7 17.19 -5.81 20.68
CA LYS A 7 18.59 -5.95 21.13
C LYS A 7 19.51 -4.93 20.44
N GLU A 8 19.30 -4.67 19.14
CA GLU A 8 20.17 -3.80 18.37
C GLU A 8 19.60 -2.39 18.21
N ASN A 9 18.40 -2.13 18.69
CA ASN A 9 17.68 -0.84 18.60
C ASN A 9 17.67 -0.26 17.16
N ARG A 10 17.42 -1.12 16.18
CA ARG A 10 17.36 -0.78 14.75
C ARG A 10 15.94 -0.76 14.25
N SER A 11 15.64 0.19 13.38
CA SER A 11 14.37 0.20 12.64
C SER A 11 14.40 -0.84 11.52
N VAL A 12 13.25 -1.44 11.25
CA VAL A 12 13.06 -2.40 10.15
C VAL A 12 11.97 -1.88 9.22
N TRP A 13 12.29 -1.79 7.94
CA TRP A 13 11.27 -1.53 6.91
C TRP A 13 10.73 -2.86 6.39
N MET A 14 9.41 -2.96 6.32
CA MET A 14 8.72 -4.14 5.81
C MET A 14 7.64 -3.74 4.81
N ALA A 15 7.55 -4.48 3.70
CA ALA A 15 6.39 -4.38 2.83
C ALA A 15 5.18 -5.01 3.54
N GLN A 16 4.00 -4.37 3.44
CA GLN A 16 2.77 -4.82 4.08
C GLN A 16 2.16 -6.07 3.43
N ARG A 17 2.67 -6.49 2.27
CA ARG A 17 2.21 -7.67 1.54
C ARG A 17 3.31 -8.27 0.68
N GLU A 18 3.11 -9.51 0.28
CA GLU A 18 3.92 -10.16 -0.75
C GLU A 18 3.55 -9.66 -2.15
N GLY A 19 4.58 -9.43 -2.97
CA GLY A 19 4.40 -8.98 -4.34
C GLY A 19 4.02 -7.50 -4.47
N ARG A 20 3.70 -7.10 -5.70
CA ARG A 20 3.30 -5.74 -6.06
C ARG A 20 1.83 -5.71 -6.45
N THR A 21 1.11 -4.68 -6.02
CA THR A 21 -0.27 -4.47 -6.47
C THR A 21 -0.29 -4.06 -7.95
N LYS A 22 -1.32 -4.50 -8.67
CA LYS A 22 -1.53 -4.15 -10.08
C LYS A 22 -2.56 -3.04 -10.25
N ASP A 23 -3.54 -3.00 -9.38
CA ASP A 23 -4.71 -2.13 -9.44
C ASP A 23 -4.68 -0.98 -8.40
N GLY A 24 -3.63 -0.89 -7.61
CA GLY A 24 -3.53 0.09 -6.52
C GLY A 24 -4.26 -0.30 -5.24
N ASN A 25 -4.99 -1.42 -5.23
CA ASN A 25 -5.64 -1.95 -4.03
C ASN A 25 -4.64 -2.74 -3.19
N ASP A 26 -3.91 -2.04 -2.35
CA ASP A 26 -2.82 -2.59 -1.55
C ASP A 26 -3.27 -2.75 -0.09
N ALA A 27 -3.53 -3.98 0.32
CA ALA A 27 -3.99 -4.31 1.66
C ALA A 27 -2.94 -5.09 2.44
N THR A 28 -2.85 -4.81 3.74
CA THR A 28 -1.94 -5.49 4.66
C THR A 28 -2.30 -6.97 4.77
N GLN A 29 -1.36 -7.84 4.44
CA GLN A 29 -1.56 -9.27 4.55
C GLN A 29 -1.48 -9.73 6.01
N GLN A 30 -2.55 -10.36 6.47
CA GLN A 30 -2.61 -10.92 7.83
C GLN A 30 -1.48 -11.93 8.11
N GLY A 31 -0.97 -12.62 7.08
CA GLY A 31 0.15 -13.54 7.20
C GLY A 31 1.42 -12.87 7.72
N LEU A 32 1.70 -11.63 7.30
CA LEU A 32 2.81 -10.84 7.82
C LEU A 32 2.65 -10.57 9.32
N LEU A 33 1.47 -10.14 9.74
CA LEU A 33 1.20 -9.87 11.15
C LEU A 33 1.25 -11.16 12.00
N LYS A 34 0.83 -12.30 11.43
CA LYS A 34 0.99 -13.62 12.08
C LYS A 34 2.45 -13.97 12.30
N MET A 35 3.31 -13.73 11.29
CA MET A 35 4.75 -13.96 11.43
C MET A 35 5.37 -13.08 12.52
N LEU A 36 4.98 -11.80 12.58
CA LEU A 36 5.42 -10.91 13.67
C LEU A 36 4.93 -11.41 15.02
N ALA A 37 3.66 -11.78 15.12
CA ALA A 37 3.04 -12.26 16.35
C ALA A 37 3.62 -13.58 16.88
N MET A 38 4.34 -14.35 16.07
CA MET A 38 5.09 -15.52 16.55
C MET A 38 6.24 -15.14 17.50
N ALA A 39 6.69 -13.90 17.45
CA ALA A 39 7.76 -13.40 18.31
C ALA A 39 7.23 -12.81 19.64
N SER A 40 5.90 -12.73 19.84
CA SER A 40 5.31 -12.18 21.07
C SER A 40 5.44 -13.12 22.28
N GLU A 41 5.88 -14.38 22.04
CA GLU A 41 5.97 -15.41 23.09
C GLU A 41 4.67 -15.49 23.91
N ASN A 42 4.69 -15.05 25.17
CA ASN A 42 3.55 -15.06 26.09
C ASN A 42 2.95 -13.67 26.33
N GLU A 43 3.40 -12.65 25.63
CA GLU A 43 2.89 -11.30 25.79
C GLU A 43 1.50 -11.13 25.15
N PRO A 44 0.62 -10.28 25.73
CA PRO A 44 -0.61 -9.88 25.04
C PRO A 44 -0.28 -9.21 23.71
N LEU A 45 -0.96 -9.63 22.62
CA LEU A 45 -0.66 -9.17 21.27
C LEU A 45 -0.67 -7.64 21.12
N ILE A 46 -1.60 -6.96 21.76
CA ILE A 46 -1.67 -5.48 21.70
C ILE A 46 -0.40 -4.87 22.29
N GLY A 47 0.05 -5.33 23.47
CA GLY A 47 1.30 -4.88 24.08
C GLY A 47 2.48 -5.08 23.12
N PHE A 48 2.61 -6.30 22.61
CA PHE A 48 3.66 -6.63 21.65
C PHE A 48 3.67 -5.72 20.41
N PHE A 49 2.50 -5.51 19.76
CA PHE A 49 2.43 -4.64 18.58
C PHE A 49 2.68 -3.16 18.90
N LYS A 50 2.34 -2.69 20.10
CA LYS A 50 2.71 -1.35 20.57
C LYS A 50 4.21 -1.20 20.74
N ASP A 51 4.87 -2.20 21.31
CA ASP A 51 6.33 -2.19 21.52
C ASP A 51 7.12 -2.22 20.21
N LEU A 52 6.54 -2.74 19.14
CA LEU A 52 7.12 -2.67 17.79
C LEU A 52 7.17 -1.24 17.24
N LYS A 53 6.40 -0.29 17.81
CA LYS A 53 6.33 1.12 17.35
C LYS A 53 6.09 1.24 15.84
N ILE A 54 5.03 0.61 15.37
CA ILE A 54 4.68 0.56 13.95
C ILE A 54 4.37 1.96 13.45
N VAL A 55 5.07 2.38 12.39
CA VAL A 55 4.84 3.63 11.66
C VAL A 55 4.36 3.27 10.25
N PRO A 56 3.07 3.47 9.91
CA PRO A 56 2.59 3.27 8.55
C PRO A 56 3.20 4.31 7.61
N LEU A 57 3.71 3.83 6.45
CA LEU A 57 4.26 4.69 5.41
C LEU A 57 3.39 4.61 4.17
N SER A 58 2.97 5.77 3.64
CA SER A 58 2.30 5.86 2.35
C SER A 58 3.17 6.53 1.31
N ILE A 59 3.18 5.98 0.08
CA ILE A 59 3.93 6.51 -1.06
C ILE A 59 2.95 6.71 -2.21
N SER A 60 2.89 7.92 -2.76
CA SER A 60 2.03 8.25 -3.89
C SER A 60 2.89 8.81 -5.02
N TYR A 61 2.88 8.15 -6.17
CA TYR A 61 3.50 8.63 -7.41
C TYR A 61 2.46 9.35 -8.25
N GLU A 62 2.87 10.42 -8.94
CA GLU A 62 2.00 11.07 -9.91
C GLU A 62 1.81 10.19 -11.16
N TYR A 63 2.87 9.49 -11.58
CA TYR A 63 2.82 8.47 -12.61
C TYR A 63 3.36 7.14 -12.08
N ASP A 64 2.67 6.06 -12.40
CA ASP A 64 3.22 4.72 -12.22
C ASP A 64 4.05 4.36 -13.46
N PRO A 65 5.38 4.24 -13.34
CA PRO A 65 6.25 3.94 -14.48
C PRO A 65 6.04 2.54 -15.06
N THR A 66 5.16 1.75 -14.46
CA THR A 66 4.87 0.38 -14.87
C THR A 66 3.41 0.15 -15.27
N ASP A 67 2.62 1.21 -15.39
CA ASP A 67 1.19 1.14 -15.71
C ASP A 67 0.92 0.36 -17.00
N MET A 68 1.59 0.74 -18.10
CA MET A 68 1.46 0.05 -19.39
C MET A 68 1.87 -1.43 -19.32
N LEU A 69 2.86 -1.77 -18.50
CA LEU A 69 3.31 -3.16 -18.33
C LEU A 69 2.33 -4.00 -17.49
N LYS A 70 1.49 -3.36 -16.69
CA LYS A 70 0.43 -4.02 -15.91
C LYS A 70 -0.84 -4.30 -16.74
N MET A 71 -1.09 -3.51 -17.78
CA MET A 71 -2.33 -3.56 -18.58
C MET A 71 -2.65 -4.95 -19.14
N PRO A 72 -1.71 -5.71 -19.75
CA PRO A 72 -2.05 -7.03 -20.28
C PRO A 72 -2.60 -7.99 -19.23
N GLN A 73 -2.02 -7.99 -18.04
CA GLN A 73 -2.51 -8.82 -16.93
C GLN A 73 -3.87 -8.36 -16.42
N LEU A 74 -4.08 -7.05 -16.26
CA LEU A 74 -5.36 -6.48 -15.81
C LEU A 74 -6.48 -6.76 -16.83
N MET A 75 -6.18 -6.66 -18.12
CA MET A 75 -7.14 -6.99 -19.19
C MET A 75 -7.52 -8.48 -19.19
N ALA A 76 -6.53 -9.36 -19.03
CA ALA A 76 -6.81 -10.79 -18.91
C ALA A 76 -7.69 -11.10 -17.68
N GLN A 77 -7.37 -10.50 -16.54
CA GLN A 77 -8.17 -10.64 -15.31
C GLN A 77 -9.61 -10.13 -15.49
N SER A 78 -9.80 -8.99 -16.15
CA SER A 78 -11.15 -8.44 -16.40
C SER A 78 -12.01 -9.32 -17.31
N ARG A 79 -11.37 -10.14 -18.15
CA ARG A 79 -12.02 -11.10 -19.06
C ARG A 79 -12.11 -12.51 -18.50
N ASN A 80 -11.65 -12.73 -17.25
CA ASN A 80 -11.48 -14.05 -16.65
C ASN A 80 -10.59 -14.99 -17.49
N GLU A 81 -9.59 -14.44 -18.18
CA GLU A 81 -8.61 -15.17 -18.97
C GLU A 81 -7.36 -15.46 -18.12
N GLN A 82 -6.71 -16.60 -18.42
CA GLN A 82 -5.44 -16.91 -17.77
C GLN A 82 -4.31 -16.07 -18.39
N TYR A 83 -3.65 -15.28 -17.56
CA TYR A 83 -2.46 -14.54 -17.98
C TYR A 83 -1.19 -15.37 -17.77
N VAL A 84 -0.42 -15.54 -18.84
CA VAL A 84 0.89 -16.22 -18.80
C VAL A 84 1.98 -15.17 -18.94
N LYS A 85 2.82 -15.04 -17.91
CA LYS A 85 3.93 -14.10 -17.93
C LYS A 85 4.97 -14.50 -18.97
N SER A 86 5.48 -13.48 -19.68
CA SER A 86 6.61 -13.67 -20.58
C SER A 86 7.91 -13.88 -19.81
N LYS A 87 8.91 -14.45 -20.52
CA LYS A 87 10.26 -14.59 -19.96
C LYS A 87 10.84 -13.23 -19.59
N ASN A 88 11.37 -13.10 -18.38
CA ASN A 88 11.95 -11.86 -17.82
C ASN A 88 10.96 -10.69 -17.59
N GLU A 89 9.65 -10.93 -17.64
CA GLU A 89 8.65 -9.86 -17.42
C GLU A 89 8.81 -9.18 -16.06
N ASP A 90 9.02 -9.96 -15.00
CA ASP A 90 9.19 -9.40 -13.66
C ASP A 90 10.46 -8.56 -13.56
N PHE A 91 11.56 -9.01 -14.17
CA PHE A 91 12.80 -8.23 -14.23
C PHE A 91 12.60 -6.91 -15.00
N ASN A 92 12.01 -6.96 -16.18
CA ASN A 92 11.76 -5.78 -17.00
C ASN A 92 10.83 -4.79 -16.28
N THR A 93 9.81 -5.29 -15.60
CA THR A 93 8.89 -4.46 -14.81
C THR A 93 9.61 -3.82 -13.62
N MET A 94 10.48 -4.54 -12.93
CA MET A 94 11.29 -3.97 -11.85
C MET A 94 12.23 -2.88 -12.37
N LEU A 95 12.93 -3.15 -13.48
CA LEU A 95 13.85 -2.19 -14.09
C LEU A 95 13.11 -0.91 -14.53
N SER A 96 11.97 -1.06 -15.20
CA SER A 96 11.10 0.07 -15.58
C SER A 96 10.58 0.81 -14.34
N GLY A 97 10.25 0.10 -13.28
CA GLY A 97 9.84 0.70 -12.02
C GLY A 97 10.93 1.56 -11.37
N VAL A 98 12.20 1.18 -11.51
CA VAL A 98 13.33 1.95 -10.97
C VAL A 98 13.66 3.14 -11.88
N LEU A 99 13.82 2.90 -13.19
CA LEU A 99 14.31 3.89 -14.15
C LEU A 99 13.22 4.81 -14.69
N GLY A 100 11.97 4.35 -14.72
CA GLY A 100 10.85 5.07 -15.30
C GLY A 100 10.49 6.35 -14.56
N GLN A 101 9.93 7.29 -15.31
CA GLN A 101 9.55 8.59 -14.76
C GLN A 101 8.34 8.47 -13.84
N LYS A 102 8.43 9.06 -12.66
CA LYS A 102 7.37 9.08 -11.63
C LYS A 102 6.77 10.47 -11.44
N LYS A 103 7.39 11.50 -12.05
CA LYS A 103 7.12 12.92 -11.78
C LYS A 103 7.19 13.23 -10.29
N ARG A 104 6.10 13.77 -9.73
CA ARG A 104 6.05 14.12 -8.30
C ARG A 104 5.86 12.85 -7.47
N ILE A 105 6.55 12.79 -6.34
CA ILE A 105 6.46 11.69 -5.37
C ILE A 105 6.09 12.30 -4.03
N HIS A 106 5.09 11.74 -3.38
CA HIS A 106 4.73 12.08 -2.02
C HIS A 106 4.99 10.87 -1.12
N LEU A 107 5.80 11.08 -0.10
CA LEU A 107 6.06 10.12 0.96
C LEU A 107 5.50 10.70 2.26
N HIS A 108 4.63 9.96 2.93
CA HIS A 108 4.10 10.33 4.23
C HIS A 108 4.42 9.25 5.26
N ALA A 109 5.04 9.66 6.37
CA ALA A 109 5.21 8.84 7.55
C ALA A 109 4.09 9.18 8.54
N GLY A 110 3.24 8.22 8.84
CA GLY A 110 2.17 8.37 9.82
C GLY A 110 2.69 8.45 11.25
N SER A 111 1.77 8.63 12.19
CA SER A 111 2.09 8.51 13.62
C SER A 111 2.38 7.05 14.00
N VAL A 112 3.13 6.86 15.08
CA VAL A 112 3.28 5.54 15.70
C VAL A 112 1.90 5.05 16.15
N LEU A 113 1.52 3.85 15.74
CA LEU A 113 0.27 3.23 16.18
C LEU A 113 0.39 2.82 17.67
N GLY A 114 -0.27 3.54 18.54
CA GLY A 114 -0.26 3.33 19.98
C GLY A 114 -1.66 3.33 20.56
N GLU A 115 -2.27 4.50 20.66
CA GLU A 115 -3.63 4.67 21.18
C GLU A 115 -4.67 3.94 20.36
N GLU A 116 -4.49 3.91 19.03
CA GLU A 116 -5.38 3.20 18.11
C GLU A 116 -5.33 1.68 18.35
N LEU A 117 -4.17 1.14 18.71
CA LEU A 117 -4.03 -0.28 19.09
C LEU A 117 -4.71 -0.56 20.42
N ASP A 118 -4.64 0.36 21.40
CA ASP A 118 -5.36 0.21 22.68
C ASP A 118 -6.88 0.14 22.47
N ALA A 119 -7.40 0.92 21.51
CA ALA A 119 -8.83 0.90 21.17
C ALA A 119 -9.30 -0.44 20.59
N LEU A 120 -8.39 -1.27 20.07
CA LEU A 120 -8.69 -2.63 19.58
C LEU A 120 -8.67 -3.67 20.69
N ALA A 121 -8.22 -3.34 21.90
CA ALA A 121 -8.13 -4.29 23.00
C ALA A 121 -9.52 -4.75 23.47
N SER A 122 -9.85 -6.01 23.19
CA SER A 122 -11.07 -6.64 23.69
C SER A 122 -10.72 -7.95 24.39
N PRO A 123 -11.18 -8.17 25.65
CA PRO A 123 -10.82 -9.35 26.43
C PRO A 123 -11.28 -10.69 25.84
N SER A 124 -12.23 -10.66 24.91
CA SER A 124 -12.85 -11.87 24.31
C SER A 124 -12.56 -12.06 22.84
N GLU A 125 -11.70 -11.24 22.23
CA GLU A 125 -11.49 -11.29 20.80
C GLU A 125 -10.55 -12.43 20.38
N ASN A 126 -10.96 -13.16 19.33
CA ASN A 126 -10.14 -14.19 18.73
C ASN A 126 -8.88 -13.57 18.11
N LYS A 127 -7.71 -14.19 18.37
CA LYS A 127 -6.40 -13.77 17.84
C LYS A 127 -6.41 -13.41 16.35
N ASN A 128 -7.12 -14.20 15.53
CA ASN A 128 -7.20 -13.93 14.07
C ASN A 128 -8.01 -12.66 13.75
N LYS A 129 -9.09 -12.42 14.51
CA LYS A 129 -9.88 -11.18 14.35
C LYS A 129 -9.07 -9.96 14.77
N LEU A 130 -8.36 -10.05 15.88
CA LEU A 130 -7.49 -8.98 16.35
C LEU A 130 -6.41 -8.64 15.33
N LEU A 131 -5.73 -9.64 14.74
CA LEU A 131 -4.75 -9.41 13.68
C LEU A 131 -5.38 -8.80 12.41
N GLN A 132 -6.62 -9.16 12.11
CA GLN A 132 -7.37 -8.53 11.02
C GLN A 132 -7.67 -7.06 11.32
N SER A 133 -8.10 -6.73 12.54
CA SER A 133 -8.35 -5.35 12.98
C SER A 133 -7.07 -4.52 12.94
N ILE A 134 -5.92 -5.08 13.35
CA ILE A 134 -4.62 -4.41 13.23
C ILE A 134 -4.24 -4.16 11.76
N ALA A 135 -4.47 -5.14 10.86
CA ALA A 135 -4.24 -4.95 9.43
C ALA A 135 -5.09 -3.81 8.87
N GLN A 136 -6.38 -3.79 9.20
CA GLN A 136 -7.29 -2.71 8.79
C GLN A 136 -6.88 -1.34 9.31
N LEU A 137 -6.39 -1.26 10.54
CA LEU A 137 -5.89 -0.02 11.14
C LEU A 137 -4.66 0.50 10.36
N ILE A 138 -3.72 -0.37 10.01
CA ILE A 138 -2.56 -0.03 9.17
C ILE A 138 -3.03 0.48 7.80
N ASP A 139 -3.94 -0.24 7.15
CA ASP A 139 -4.48 0.11 5.84
C ASP A 139 -5.19 1.46 5.85
N GLN A 140 -6.03 1.71 6.85
CA GLN A 140 -6.71 3.00 7.02
C GLN A 140 -5.71 4.15 7.19
N SER A 141 -4.65 3.95 7.98
CA SER A 141 -3.60 4.95 8.15
C SER A 141 -2.86 5.24 6.84
N ILE A 142 -2.56 4.21 6.04
CA ILE A 142 -1.90 4.36 4.75
C ILE A 142 -2.81 5.06 3.74
N ILE A 143 -4.06 4.59 3.58
CA ILE A 143 -5.02 5.10 2.59
C ILE A 143 -5.38 6.56 2.87
N LYS A 144 -5.61 6.92 4.13
CA LYS A 144 -5.93 8.29 4.52
C LYS A 144 -4.85 9.31 4.13
N ASN A 145 -3.60 8.85 4.03
CA ASN A 145 -2.44 9.68 3.76
C ASN A 145 -1.93 9.58 2.31
N TYR A 146 -2.66 8.91 1.42
CA TYR A 146 -2.35 8.96 0.00
C TYR A 146 -2.56 10.37 -0.56
N LYS A 147 -1.61 10.81 -1.36
CA LYS A 147 -1.71 12.02 -2.16
C LYS A 147 -2.31 11.68 -3.51
N LEU A 148 -3.50 12.21 -3.80
CA LEU A 148 -4.03 12.19 -5.15
C LEU A 148 -3.46 13.38 -5.95
N TRP A 149 -3.08 13.10 -7.18
CA TRP A 149 -2.51 14.07 -8.10
C TRP A 149 -3.54 14.50 -9.15
N PRO A 150 -3.36 15.65 -9.82
CA PRO A 150 -4.24 16.05 -10.93
C PRO A 150 -4.50 14.93 -11.94
N THR A 151 -3.51 14.12 -12.25
CA THR A 151 -3.62 12.97 -13.17
C THR A 151 -4.65 11.94 -12.72
N ASN A 152 -4.80 11.70 -11.41
CA ASN A 152 -5.81 10.78 -10.88
C ASN A 152 -7.23 11.31 -11.10
N TYR A 153 -7.44 12.60 -10.86
CA TYR A 153 -8.74 13.27 -11.07
C TYR A 153 -9.10 13.35 -12.54
N ILE A 154 -8.12 13.69 -13.41
CA ILE A 154 -8.30 13.68 -14.87
C ILE A 154 -8.68 12.29 -15.36
N ALA A 155 -7.96 11.24 -14.93
CA ALA A 155 -8.25 9.86 -15.29
C ALA A 155 -9.66 9.44 -14.88
N TYR A 156 -10.09 9.80 -13.66
CA TYR A 156 -11.44 9.51 -13.17
C TYR A 156 -12.51 10.18 -14.03
N ASP A 157 -12.38 11.49 -14.26
CA ASP A 157 -13.35 12.26 -15.06
C ASP A 157 -13.44 11.73 -16.50
N LEU A 158 -12.32 11.36 -17.12
CA LEU A 158 -12.30 10.77 -18.45
C LEU A 158 -12.99 9.41 -18.49
N LEU A 159 -12.71 8.53 -17.52
CA LEU A 159 -13.30 7.20 -17.45
C LEU A 159 -14.81 7.25 -17.20
N ARG A 160 -15.27 8.18 -16.36
CA ARG A 160 -16.68 8.34 -16.00
C ARG A 160 -17.43 9.27 -16.93
N GLN A 161 -16.73 9.95 -17.86
CA GLN A 161 -17.30 10.98 -18.74
C GLN A 161 -18.00 12.09 -17.92
N THR A 162 -17.33 12.52 -16.85
CA THR A 162 -17.79 13.58 -15.93
C THR A 162 -16.80 14.73 -15.90
N ASN A 163 -17.16 15.81 -15.20
CA ASN A 163 -16.29 16.90 -14.80
C ASN A 163 -16.38 17.12 -13.28
N GLU A 164 -16.59 16.05 -12.54
CA GLU A 164 -16.79 16.08 -11.09
C GLU A 164 -15.61 16.70 -10.34
N PHE A 165 -14.40 16.42 -10.85
CA PHE A 165 -13.15 16.89 -10.25
C PHE A 165 -12.44 17.98 -11.06
N GLU A 166 -13.15 18.72 -11.92
CA GLU A 166 -12.56 19.76 -12.77
C GLU A 166 -11.78 20.83 -11.96
N ASN A 167 -12.17 21.09 -10.72
CA ASN A 167 -11.50 22.04 -9.83
C ASN A 167 -10.14 21.52 -9.28
N HIS A 168 -9.79 20.26 -9.50
CA HIS A 168 -8.57 19.63 -9.00
C HIS A 168 -7.43 19.59 -10.02
N TYR A 169 -7.66 20.05 -11.25
CA TYR A 169 -6.65 20.09 -12.31
C TYR A 169 -6.86 21.27 -13.26
N ALA A 170 -5.77 21.72 -13.88
CA ALA A 170 -5.84 22.76 -14.89
C ALA A 170 -6.16 22.16 -16.29
N ALA A 171 -6.79 22.95 -17.16
CA ALA A 171 -7.08 22.55 -18.54
C ALA A 171 -5.80 22.11 -19.31
N GLU A 172 -4.69 22.76 -19.03
CA GLU A 172 -3.38 22.41 -19.59
C GLU A 172 -2.92 21.03 -19.14
N GLU A 173 -3.08 20.68 -17.85
CA GLU A 173 -2.72 19.36 -17.33
C GLU A 173 -3.57 18.27 -17.98
N LYS A 174 -4.89 18.51 -18.16
CA LYS A 174 -5.77 17.60 -18.90
C LYS A 174 -5.33 17.39 -20.33
N ARG A 175 -4.96 18.48 -21.04
CA ARG A 175 -4.46 18.41 -22.41
C ARG A 175 -3.18 17.60 -22.53
N LEU A 176 -2.25 17.77 -21.58
CA LEU A 176 -0.99 17.02 -21.54
C LEU A 176 -1.18 15.55 -21.18
N PHE A 177 -2.18 15.25 -20.34
CA PHE A 177 -2.48 13.88 -19.95
C PHE A 177 -3.07 13.03 -21.09
N ILE A 178 -3.82 13.66 -22.02
CA ILE A 178 -4.46 12.97 -23.14
C ILE A 178 -3.49 12.74 -24.34
N ARG A 179 -2.35 13.44 -24.39
CA ARG A 179 -1.31 13.27 -25.42
C ARG A 179 -0.47 12.01 -25.22
#